data_b5fc2e1fc1c6003ec6abb212bebbe3d1
#
_entry.id   b5fc2e1fc1c6003ec6abb212bebbe3d1
#
_cell.length_a   1.000
_cell.length_b   1.000
_cell.length_c   1.000
_cell.angle_alpha   90.00
_cell.angle_beta   90.00
_cell.angle_gamma   90.00
#
_symmetry.space_group_name_H-M   'P 1'
#
loop_
_entity.id
_entity.type
_entity.pdbx_description
1 polymer ?
#
loop_
_entity_poly.entity_id
_entity_poly.type
_entity_poly.pdbx_seq_one_letter_code
_entity_poly.pdbx_strand_id
1 'polypeptide(L)'
;MYAQVSTKLAAACWSACLSFFIVYCLQIPKSYESVMEMPGKVVAIVCTAIWVALMAKKGFHKSWYLANVGCAACIIAYNYFAFGQINGTSTVAIAMIAYPIIFAIWKFFYVGFQYLPDVLLNYIPDVDELITLRRREGIYSSAQQLCQQIAQAIAVNVWAIVLAASGFIQTAGN
;
A
#
# COMPACT_ATOMS: atom_id res chain seq x y z
N MET A 1 -15.46 8.59 4.54
CA MET A 1 -15.77 7.58 3.52
C MET A 1 -14.85 7.70 2.28
N TYR A 2 -14.77 8.85 1.59
CA TYR A 2 -13.91 9.02 0.40
C TYR A 2 -12.42 8.69 0.64
N ALA A 3 -11.84 9.15 1.75
CA ALA A 3 -10.44 8.85 2.10
C ALA A 3 -10.18 7.34 2.18
N GLN A 4 -11.14 6.57 2.68
CA GLN A 4 -10.99 5.13 2.83
C GLN A 4 -11.09 4.39 1.50
N VAL A 5 -12.04 4.79 0.64
CA VAL A 5 -12.14 4.20 -0.70
C VAL A 5 -10.86 4.46 -1.49
N SER A 6 -10.34 5.70 -1.45
CA SER A 6 -9.10 6.04 -2.15
C SER A 6 -7.88 5.30 -1.62
N THR A 7 -7.76 5.12 -0.29
CA THR A 7 -6.65 4.34 0.30
C THR A 7 -6.73 2.86 -0.07
N LYS A 8 -7.91 2.26 -0.05
CA LYS A 8 -8.08 0.84 -0.42
C LYS A 8 -7.86 0.62 -1.92
N LEU A 9 -8.31 1.56 -2.77
CA LEU A 9 -8.04 1.52 -4.21
C LEU A 9 -6.54 1.61 -4.50
N ALA A 10 -5.84 2.58 -3.90
CA ALA A 10 -4.40 2.75 -4.07
C ALA A 10 -3.62 1.52 -3.57
N ALA A 11 -4.01 0.94 -2.42
CA ALA A 11 -3.41 -0.27 -1.89
C ALA A 11 -3.62 -1.48 -2.80
N ALA A 12 -4.82 -1.63 -3.39
CA ALA A 12 -5.13 -2.71 -4.32
C ALA A 12 -4.36 -2.56 -5.64
N CYS A 13 -4.27 -1.35 -6.20
CA CYS A 13 -3.44 -1.08 -7.37
C CYS A 13 -1.97 -1.39 -7.11
N TRP A 14 -1.44 -0.95 -5.97
CA TRP A 14 -0.05 -1.24 -5.59
C TRP A 14 0.21 -2.74 -5.49
N SER A 15 -0.64 -3.49 -4.79
CA SER A 15 -0.45 -4.95 -4.63
C SER A 15 -0.51 -5.70 -5.96
N ALA A 16 -1.38 -5.28 -6.88
CA ALA A 16 -1.46 -5.86 -8.21
C ALA A 16 -0.20 -5.58 -9.06
N CYS A 17 0.38 -4.38 -8.92
CA CYS A 17 1.56 -3.97 -9.67
C CYS A 17 2.88 -4.52 -9.10
N LEU A 18 2.93 -4.78 -7.80
CA LEU A 18 4.19 -5.02 -7.08
C LEU A 18 4.96 -6.22 -7.63
N SER A 19 4.31 -7.36 -7.81
CA SER A 19 4.96 -8.58 -8.32
C SER A 19 5.51 -8.38 -9.73
N PHE A 20 4.77 -7.67 -10.60
CA PHE A 20 5.24 -7.34 -11.95
C PHE A 20 6.44 -6.39 -11.88
N PHE A 21 6.39 -5.38 -11.02
CA PHE A 21 7.48 -4.43 -10.84
C PHE A 21 8.77 -5.13 -10.39
N ILE A 22 8.71 -6.04 -9.42
CA ILE A 22 9.87 -6.79 -8.92
C ILE A 22 10.48 -7.66 -10.03
N VAL A 23 9.67 -8.42 -10.74
CA VAL A 23 10.15 -9.37 -11.73
C VAL A 23 10.64 -8.68 -12.99
N TYR A 24 9.89 -7.72 -13.53
CA TYR A 24 10.18 -7.14 -14.83
C TYR A 24 11.00 -5.85 -14.78
N CYS A 25 10.80 -5.00 -13.78
CA CYS A 25 11.55 -3.76 -13.67
C CYS A 25 12.86 -3.93 -12.87
N LEU A 26 12.81 -4.67 -11.77
CA LEU A 26 14.01 -4.91 -10.95
C LEU A 26 14.77 -6.17 -11.36
N GLN A 27 14.21 -7.01 -12.23
CA GLN A 27 14.80 -8.26 -12.72
C GLN A 27 15.20 -9.22 -11.59
N ILE A 28 14.46 -9.17 -10.48
CA ILE A 28 14.68 -10.03 -9.32
C ILE A 28 13.84 -11.30 -9.49
N PRO A 29 14.43 -12.51 -9.29
CA PRO A 29 13.67 -13.76 -9.38
C PRO A 29 12.52 -13.79 -8.38
N LYS A 30 11.33 -14.24 -8.83
CA LYS A 30 10.11 -14.29 -8.01
C LYS A 30 10.26 -15.08 -6.70
N SER A 31 11.16 -16.06 -6.68
CA SER A 31 11.47 -16.85 -5.48
C SER A 31 12.03 -16.02 -4.31
N TYR A 32 12.63 -14.88 -4.58
CA TYR A 32 13.18 -13.98 -3.56
C TYR A 32 12.19 -12.92 -3.07
N GLU A 33 11.04 -12.73 -3.72
CA GLU A 33 10.03 -11.72 -3.39
C GLU A 33 9.62 -11.79 -1.91
N SER A 34 9.25 -12.98 -1.43
CA SER A 34 8.79 -13.17 -0.05
C SER A 34 9.88 -12.89 1.00
N VAL A 35 11.14 -13.23 0.69
CA VAL A 35 12.29 -12.97 1.58
C VAL A 35 12.57 -11.48 1.66
N MET A 36 12.52 -10.78 0.54
CA MET A 36 12.75 -9.34 0.47
C MET A 36 11.65 -8.53 1.17
N GLU A 37 10.43 -9.05 1.23
CA GLU A 37 9.33 -8.40 1.94
C GLU A 37 9.35 -8.60 3.46
N MET A 38 10.07 -9.59 3.97
CA MET A 38 10.12 -9.91 5.41
C MET A 38 10.48 -8.71 6.30
N PRO A 39 11.53 -7.91 6.00
CA PRO A 39 11.86 -6.75 6.83
C PRO A 39 10.70 -5.77 6.94
N GLY A 40 9.96 -5.54 5.84
CA GLY A 40 8.81 -4.66 5.83
C GLY A 40 7.64 -5.18 6.68
N LYS A 41 7.43 -6.49 6.73
CA LYS A 41 6.37 -7.10 7.57
C LYS A 41 6.68 -6.95 9.06
N VAL A 42 7.94 -7.13 9.46
CA VAL A 42 8.39 -6.89 10.85
C VAL A 42 8.23 -5.41 11.23
N VAL A 43 8.69 -4.51 10.37
CA VAL A 43 8.55 -3.06 10.55
C VAL A 43 7.07 -2.67 10.70
N ALA A 44 6.16 -3.26 9.93
CA ALA A 44 4.73 -2.94 9.99
C ALA A 44 4.12 -3.16 11.39
N ILE A 45 4.51 -4.23 12.08
CA ILE A 45 4.01 -4.55 13.43
C ILE A 45 4.41 -3.45 14.43
N VAL A 46 5.69 -3.06 14.44
CA VAL A 46 6.21 -2.04 15.35
C VAL A 46 5.64 -0.65 15.03
N CYS A 47 5.50 -0.36 13.73
CA CYS A 47 5.07 0.96 13.26
C CYS A 47 3.61 1.27 13.58
N THR A 48 2.74 0.27 13.72
CA THR A 48 1.34 0.48 14.10
C THR A 48 1.25 1.23 15.44
N ALA A 49 2.03 0.83 16.44
CA ALA A 49 2.04 1.50 17.74
C ALA A 49 2.56 2.96 17.64
N ILE A 50 3.57 3.18 16.80
CA ILE A 50 4.14 4.53 16.57
C ILE A 50 3.10 5.44 15.91
N TRP A 51 2.35 4.95 14.91
CA TRP A 51 1.32 5.73 14.23
C TRP A 51 0.13 6.06 15.14
N VAL A 52 -0.28 5.14 16.02
CA VAL A 52 -1.32 5.40 17.04
C VAL A 52 -0.85 6.50 17.98
N ALA A 53 0.37 6.43 18.50
CA ALA A 53 0.93 7.46 19.37
C ALA A 53 1.08 8.81 18.66
N LEU A 54 1.45 8.80 17.37
CA LEU A 54 1.56 10.02 16.56
C LEU A 54 0.20 10.67 16.32
N MET A 55 -0.83 9.86 16.05
CA MET A 55 -2.21 10.31 15.88
C MET A 55 -2.74 10.97 17.16
N ALA A 56 -2.46 10.37 18.33
CA ALA A 56 -2.86 10.91 19.62
C ALA A 56 -2.20 12.27 19.91
N LYS A 57 -0.93 12.48 19.48
CA LYS A 57 -0.18 13.72 19.72
C LYS A 57 -0.46 14.82 18.69
N LYS A 58 -0.51 14.49 17.40
CA LYS A 58 -0.58 15.46 16.29
C LYS A 58 -1.97 15.58 15.65
N GLY A 59 -2.88 14.69 16.04
CA GLY A 59 -4.21 14.56 15.42
C GLY A 59 -4.20 13.78 14.13
N PHE A 60 -5.39 13.32 13.70
CA PHE A 60 -5.60 12.46 12.54
C PHE A 60 -5.10 13.08 11.24
N HIS A 61 -5.55 14.30 10.91
CA HIS A 61 -5.26 14.93 9.60
C HIS A 61 -3.76 15.10 9.34
N LYS A 62 -3.01 15.58 10.32
CA LYS A 62 -1.57 15.81 10.17
C LYS A 62 -0.80 14.50 10.04
N SER A 63 -1.18 13.49 10.83
CA SER A 63 -0.55 12.17 10.79
C SER A 63 -0.83 11.45 9.47
N TRP A 64 -2.08 11.50 8.99
CA TRP A 64 -2.45 10.90 7.72
C TRP A 64 -1.80 11.61 6.52
N TYR A 65 -1.72 12.95 6.54
CA TYR A 65 -1.02 13.71 5.52
C TYR A 65 0.48 13.36 5.46
N LEU A 66 1.13 13.23 6.61
CA LEU A 66 2.53 12.80 6.70
C LEU A 66 2.73 11.40 6.11
N ALA A 67 1.83 10.47 6.40
CA ALA A 67 1.86 9.12 5.84
C ALA A 67 1.74 9.14 4.31
N ASN A 68 0.83 9.95 3.75
CA ASN A 68 0.64 10.08 2.30
C ASN A 68 1.88 10.64 1.60
N VAL A 69 2.45 11.73 2.13
CA VAL A 69 3.67 12.34 1.57
C VAL A 69 4.85 11.37 1.62
N GLY A 70 5.00 10.65 2.74
CA GLY A 70 6.04 9.62 2.87
C GLY A 70 5.86 8.47 1.89
N CYS A 71 4.64 7.97 1.69
CA CYS A 71 4.36 6.95 0.66
C CYS A 71 4.70 7.46 -0.75
N ALA A 72 4.30 8.68 -1.10
CA ALA A 72 4.59 9.26 -2.40
C ALA A 72 6.10 9.40 -2.64
N ALA A 73 6.86 9.86 -1.65
CA ALA A 73 8.31 9.96 -1.74
C ALA A 73 8.98 8.59 -1.96
N CYS A 74 8.51 7.54 -1.26
CA CYS A 74 9.01 6.18 -1.46
C CYS A 74 8.68 5.63 -2.86
N ILE A 75 7.50 5.91 -3.40
CA ILE A 75 7.14 5.50 -4.77
C ILE A 75 8.05 6.18 -5.79
N ILE A 76 8.37 7.46 -5.61
CA ILE A 76 9.32 8.17 -6.47
C ILE A 76 10.71 7.51 -6.39
N ALA A 77 11.17 7.15 -5.19
CA ALA A 77 12.44 6.46 -5.00
C ALA A 77 12.47 5.09 -5.70
N TYR A 78 11.37 4.31 -5.63
CA TYR A 78 11.27 3.05 -6.38
C TYR A 78 11.40 3.25 -7.88
N ASN A 79 10.69 4.25 -8.43
CA ASN A 79 10.77 4.55 -9.85
C ASN A 79 12.20 4.96 -10.26
N TYR A 80 12.90 5.75 -9.45
CA TYR A 80 14.27 6.14 -9.72
C TYR A 80 15.21 4.92 -9.83
N PHE A 81 15.09 3.95 -8.90
CA PHE A 81 15.88 2.71 -8.97
C PHE A 81 15.52 1.84 -10.18
N ALA A 82 14.24 1.73 -10.53
CA ALA A 82 13.80 1.00 -11.71
C ALA A 82 14.36 1.60 -13.00
N PHE A 83 14.30 2.91 -13.14
CA PHE A 83 14.89 3.61 -14.30
C PHE A 83 16.41 3.46 -14.36
N GLY A 84 17.09 3.51 -13.21
CA GLY A 84 18.54 3.27 -13.12
C GLY A 84 18.92 1.87 -13.59
N GLN A 85 18.09 0.87 -13.31
CA GLN A 85 18.33 -0.49 -13.74
C GLN A 85 18.09 -0.70 -15.24
N ILE A 86 17.00 -0.15 -15.78
CA ILE A 86 16.68 -0.20 -17.21
C ILE A 86 17.79 0.49 -18.02
N ASN A 87 18.35 1.58 -17.54
CA ASN A 87 19.42 2.33 -18.21
C ASN A 87 20.83 1.76 -17.95
N GLY A 88 20.95 0.62 -17.25
CA GLY A 88 22.24 -0.01 -16.94
C GLY A 88 23.12 0.71 -15.92
N THR A 89 22.56 1.70 -15.21
CA THR A 89 23.30 2.50 -14.22
C THR A 89 23.37 1.81 -12.86
N SER A 90 22.42 0.91 -12.56
CA SER A 90 22.41 0.08 -11.35
C SER A 90 22.48 -1.40 -11.70
N THR A 91 23.20 -2.17 -10.90
CA THR A 91 23.29 -3.63 -11.06
C THR A 91 22.18 -4.32 -10.26
N VAL A 92 21.81 -5.55 -10.66
CA VAL A 92 20.84 -6.39 -9.93
C VAL A 92 21.26 -6.57 -8.47
N ALA A 93 22.56 -6.66 -8.19
CA ALA A 93 23.08 -6.78 -6.83
C ALA A 93 22.76 -5.55 -5.97
N ILE A 94 22.85 -4.34 -6.52
CA ILE A 94 22.48 -3.09 -5.84
C ILE A 94 20.97 -3.07 -5.58
N ALA A 95 20.15 -3.49 -6.56
CA ALA A 95 18.71 -3.57 -6.40
C ALA A 95 18.31 -4.57 -5.31
N MET A 96 18.96 -5.72 -5.21
CA MET A 96 18.70 -6.72 -4.16
C MET A 96 18.97 -6.20 -2.74
N ILE A 97 19.90 -5.27 -2.56
CA ILE A 97 20.20 -4.67 -1.24
C ILE A 97 19.32 -3.46 -0.99
N ALA A 98 19.12 -2.59 -1.99
CA ALA A 98 18.38 -1.35 -1.85
C ALA A 98 16.88 -1.59 -1.69
N TYR A 99 16.32 -2.58 -2.40
CA TYR A 99 14.89 -2.87 -2.38
C TYR A 99 14.35 -3.17 -0.98
N PRO A 100 14.91 -4.10 -0.18
CA PRO A 100 14.40 -4.40 1.17
C PRO A 100 14.42 -3.18 2.09
N ILE A 101 15.43 -2.32 1.96
CA ILE A 101 15.58 -1.10 2.77
C ILE A 101 14.49 -0.09 2.42
N ILE A 102 14.32 0.20 1.13
CA ILE A 102 13.26 1.11 0.65
C ILE A 102 11.89 0.54 0.97
N PHE A 103 11.71 -0.77 0.84
CA PHE A 103 10.47 -1.46 1.19
C PHE A 103 10.13 -1.34 2.68
N ALA A 104 11.11 -1.47 3.57
CA ALA A 104 10.91 -1.29 5.01
C ALA A 104 10.50 0.16 5.35
N ILE A 105 11.15 1.15 4.75
CA ILE A 105 10.80 2.57 4.90
C ILE A 105 9.41 2.86 4.32
N TRP A 106 9.12 2.34 3.15
CA TRP A 106 7.80 2.46 2.54
C TRP A 106 6.72 1.83 3.41
N LYS A 107 6.96 0.63 3.97
CA LYS A 107 6.02 -0.06 4.88
C LYS A 107 5.74 0.77 6.12
N PHE A 108 6.71 1.50 6.65
CA PHE A 108 6.47 2.43 7.76
C PHE A 108 5.37 3.44 7.43
N PHE A 109 5.49 4.14 6.30
CA PHE A 109 4.49 5.13 5.88
C PHE A 109 3.19 4.49 5.41
N TYR A 110 3.27 3.35 4.72
CA TYR A 110 2.10 2.62 4.21
C TYR A 110 1.18 2.13 5.34
N VAL A 111 1.73 1.69 6.46
CA VAL A 111 0.95 1.33 7.65
C VAL A 111 0.15 2.54 8.14
N GLY A 112 0.78 3.72 8.26
CA GLY A 112 0.06 4.94 8.63
C GLY A 112 -1.02 5.32 7.62
N PHE A 113 -0.69 5.26 6.33
CA PHE A 113 -1.63 5.55 5.24
C PHE A 113 -2.88 4.66 5.29
N GLN A 114 -2.73 3.37 5.53
CA GLN A 114 -3.82 2.40 5.49
C GLN A 114 -4.56 2.26 6.82
N TYR A 115 -3.83 2.27 7.94
CA TYR A 115 -4.38 2.01 9.27
C TYR A 115 -5.14 3.21 9.85
N LEU A 116 -4.66 4.44 9.63
CA LEU A 116 -5.30 5.61 10.23
C LEU A 116 -6.78 5.81 9.80
N PRO A 117 -7.16 5.65 8.51
CA PRO A 117 -8.56 5.71 8.12
C PRO A 117 -9.41 4.57 8.71
N ASP A 118 -8.83 3.36 8.90
CA ASP A 118 -9.54 2.24 9.51
C ASP A 118 -9.84 2.52 11.00
N VAL A 119 -8.88 3.11 11.73
CA VAL A 119 -9.09 3.55 13.12
C VAL A 119 -10.19 4.60 13.20
N LEU A 120 -10.17 5.60 12.32
CA LEU A 120 -11.21 6.64 12.31
C LEU A 120 -12.60 6.04 12.06
N LEU A 121 -12.69 5.05 11.18
CA LEU A 121 -13.95 4.40 10.88
C LEU A 121 -14.53 3.65 12.09
N ASN A 122 -13.67 3.07 12.94
CA ASN A 122 -14.11 2.36 14.15
C ASN A 122 -14.71 3.31 15.19
N TYR A 123 -14.39 4.60 15.18
CA TYR A 123 -15.00 5.60 16.06
C TYR A 123 -16.40 6.06 15.59
N ILE A 124 -16.74 5.86 14.31
CA ILE A 124 -18.04 6.31 13.77
C ILE A 124 -19.22 5.60 14.42
N PRO A 125 -19.21 4.26 14.61
CA PRO A 125 -20.30 3.56 15.30
C PRO A 125 -20.49 4.02 16.74
N ASP A 126 -19.41 4.33 17.46
CA ASP A 126 -19.47 4.80 18.84
C ASP A 126 -20.18 6.16 18.93
N VAL A 127 -19.88 7.07 17.99
CA VAL A 127 -20.57 8.37 17.91
C VAL A 127 -22.01 8.20 17.48
N ASP A 128 -22.32 7.31 16.53
CA ASP A 128 -23.70 7.01 16.09
C ASP A 128 -24.53 6.41 17.26
N GLU A 129 -23.93 5.54 18.07
CA GLU A 129 -24.58 4.96 19.26
C GLU A 129 -24.95 6.05 20.29
N LEU A 130 -24.08 7.03 20.50
CA LEU A 130 -24.36 8.15 21.38
C LEU A 130 -25.53 9.03 20.92
N ILE A 131 -25.72 9.14 19.60
CA ILE A 131 -26.78 9.98 19.01
C ILE A 131 -28.09 9.21 18.86
N THR A 132 -28.01 7.95 18.39
CA THR A 132 -29.21 7.17 17.99
C THR A 132 -29.65 6.16 19.03
N LEU A 133 -28.83 5.92 20.06
CA LEU A 133 -29.02 4.88 21.10
C LEU A 133 -29.17 3.46 20.47
N ARG A 134 -28.63 3.25 19.28
CA ARG A 134 -28.67 1.97 18.56
C ARG A 134 -27.28 1.59 18.07
N ARG A 135 -26.84 0.40 18.39
CA ARG A 135 -25.55 -0.14 17.96
C ARG A 135 -25.63 -0.69 16.55
N ARG A 136 -24.95 -0.03 15.59
CA ARG A 136 -25.01 -0.37 14.15
C ARG A 136 -23.65 -0.71 13.57
N GLU A 137 -22.71 -1.24 14.36
CA GLU A 137 -21.35 -1.59 13.94
C GLU A 137 -21.32 -2.48 12.68
N GLY A 138 -22.24 -3.46 12.59
CA GLY A 138 -22.33 -4.37 11.45
C GLY A 138 -22.60 -3.67 10.12
N ILE A 139 -23.37 -2.58 10.12
CA ILE A 139 -23.67 -1.83 8.90
C ILE A 139 -22.43 -1.10 8.39
N TYR A 140 -21.67 -0.47 9.31
CA TYR A 140 -20.45 0.26 8.95
C TYR A 140 -19.35 -0.67 8.47
N SER A 141 -19.15 -1.82 9.14
CA SER A 141 -18.15 -2.83 8.75
C SER A 141 -18.49 -3.50 7.42
N SER A 142 -19.79 -3.79 7.17
CA SER A 142 -20.26 -4.35 5.89
C SER A 142 -20.07 -3.37 4.74
N ALA A 143 -20.39 -2.09 4.95
CA ALA A 143 -20.17 -1.05 3.96
C ALA A 143 -18.68 -0.86 3.64
N GLN A 144 -17.82 -0.93 4.65
CA GLN A 144 -16.36 -0.89 4.46
C GLN A 144 -15.87 -2.05 3.62
N GLN A 145 -16.27 -3.27 3.93
CA GLN A 145 -15.87 -4.47 3.18
C GLN A 145 -16.36 -4.41 1.74
N LEU A 146 -17.60 -3.97 1.51
CA LEU A 146 -18.12 -3.79 0.16
C LEU A 146 -17.29 -2.79 -0.64
N CYS A 147 -16.99 -1.62 -0.07
CA CYS A 147 -16.13 -0.63 -0.71
C CYS A 147 -14.74 -1.19 -1.03
N GLN A 148 -14.17 -2.00 -0.14
CA GLN A 148 -12.87 -2.63 -0.35
C GLN A 148 -12.90 -3.64 -1.49
N GLN A 149 -13.92 -4.48 -1.58
CA GLN A 149 -14.08 -5.45 -2.67
C GLN A 149 -14.27 -4.77 -4.03
N ILE A 150 -15.08 -3.73 -4.08
CA ILE A 150 -15.26 -2.93 -5.30
C ILE A 150 -13.94 -2.28 -5.72
N ALA A 151 -13.20 -1.69 -4.78
CA ALA A 151 -11.91 -1.08 -5.07
C ALA A 151 -10.88 -2.11 -5.60
N GLN A 152 -10.85 -3.32 -5.04
CA GLN A 152 -9.99 -4.40 -5.52
C GLN A 152 -10.37 -4.85 -6.94
N ALA A 153 -11.65 -5.03 -7.21
CA ALA A 153 -12.14 -5.41 -8.53
C ALA A 153 -11.77 -4.36 -9.59
N ILE A 154 -11.96 -3.07 -9.28
CA ILE A 154 -11.57 -1.97 -10.17
C ILE A 154 -10.06 -1.97 -10.40
N ALA A 155 -9.25 -2.11 -9.35
CA ALA A 155 -7.79 -2.09 -9.45
C ALA A 155 -7.25 -3.17 -10.38
N VAL A 156 -7.74 -4.40 -10.24
CA VAL A 156 -7.31 -5.53 -11.09
C VAL A 156 -7.69 -5.30 -12.56
N ASN A 157 -8.90 -4.80 -12.82
CA ASN A 157 -9.34 -4.52 -14.20
C ASN A 157 -8.55 -3.37 -14.84
N VAL A 158 -8.34 -2.28 -14.10
CA VAL A 158 -7.53 -1.15 -14.58
C VAL A 158 -6.11 -1.62 -14.90
N TRP A 159 -5.52 -2.44 -14.03
CA TRP A 159 -4.18 -2.97 -14.27
C TRP A 159 -4.11 -3.88 -15.50
N ALA A 160 -5.10 -4.76 -15.69
CA ALA A 160 -5.19 -5.61 -16.88
C ALA A 160 -5.27 -4.78 -18.18
N ILE A 161 -6.06 -3.69 -18.16
CA ILE A 161 -6.18 -2.77 -19.31
C ILE A 161 -4.84 -2.07 -19.60
N VAL A 162 -4.16 -1.58 -18.56
CA VAL A 162 -2.86 -0.92 -18.70
C VAL A 162 -1.82 -1.86 -19.28
N LEU A 163 -1.75 -3.11 -18.79
CA LEU A 163 -0.84 -4.13 -19.35
C LEU A 163 -1.15 -4.44 -20.80
N ALA A 164 -2.43 -4.63 -21.16
CA ALA A 164 -2.84 -4.87 -22.52
C ALA A 164 -2.50 -3.69 -23.44
N ALA A 165 -2.73 -2.45 -22.99
CA ALA A 165 -2.43 -1.25 -23.77
C ALA A 165 -0.91 -1.01 -23.92
N SER A 166 -0.09 -1.45 -22.96
CA SER A 166 1.37 -1.36 -23.04
C SER A 166 2.01 -2.40 -23.98
N GLY A 167 1.22 -3.30 -24.57
CA GLY A 167 1.73 -4.36 -25.44
C GLY A 167 2.46 -5.48 -24.67
N PHE A 168 2.22 -5.59 -23.36
CA PHE A 168 2.81 -6.64 -22.55
C PHE A 168 2.27 -8.01 -22.98
N ILE A 169 3.11 -8.81 -23.62
CA ILE A 169 2.81 -10.20 -23.98
C ILE A 169 3.46 -11.07 -22.90
N GLN A 170 2.64 -11.73 -22.11
CA GLN A 170 3.13 -12.73 -21.18
C GLN A 170 3.61 -13.93 -22.02
N THR A 171 4.90 -13.99 -22.33
CA THR A 171 5.52 -15.20 -22.86
C THR A 171 5.42 -16.23 -21.76
N ALA A 172 4.55 -17.23 -21.93
CA ALA A 172 4.51 -18.37 -21.05
C ALA A 172 5.92 -18.98 -21.05
N GLY A 173 6.65 -18.74 -19.95
CA GLY A 173 7.99 -19.28 -19.78
C GLY A 173 7.91 -20.80 -19.82
N ASN A 174 8.67 -21.38 -20.71
CA ASN A 174 9.03 -22.80 -20.65
C ASN A 174 9.82 -23.07 -19.36
#